data_0f935646174349d8317bbf6e1dad2abe
#
_entry.id   0f935646174349d8317bbf6e1dad2abe
#
_cell.length_a   1.000
_cell.length_b   1.000
_cell.length_c   1.000
_cell.angle_alpha   90.00
_cell.angle_beta   90.00
_cell.angle_gamma   90.00
#
_symmetry.space_group_name_H-M   'P 1'
#
loop_
_entity.id
_entity.type
_entity.pdbx_description
1 polymer ?
#
loop_
_entity_poly.entity_id
_entity_poly.type
_entity_poly.pdbx_seq_one_letter_code
_entity_poly.pdbx_strand_id
1 'polypeptide(L)'
;DEGNEKNIISLSTTHTEIIQMLEAENQLIGVDSFSETELPIKKIDAYTVTADELLLLNPDIVIVAFDFNGIVEGLESLNIEYALLPPAQNLDDVYSQIETIGTIINKENTASSLVLEMKSDIDEIIENSATESISVYHEIGYTYGIYSINENSFLGEIYNILGVSNIADKTEDPYGSGYPLLEEQQVLNANPDLIVIGHSDFLNKDISTRQGWD
;
A
#
# COMPACT_ATOMS: atom_id res chain seq x y z
N ASP A 1 -14.33 -2.93 -27.58
CA ASP A 1 -15.20 -1.78 -27.27
C ASP A 1 -14.28 -0.68 -26.73
N GLU A 2 -14.05 0.36 -27.56
CA GLU A 2 -13.44 1.61 -27.09
C GLU A 2 -14.52 2.34 -26.27
N GLY A 3 -14.65 1.97 -25.01
CA GLY A 3 -15.41 2.75 -24.05
C GLY A 3 -14.85 4.16 -24.01
N ASN A 4 -15.69 5.16 -23.78
CA ASN A 4 -15.26 6.55 -23.70
C ASN A 4 -14.19 6.68 -22.60
N GLU A 5 -12.97 7.11 -22.99
CA GLU A 5 -11.89 7.35 -22.03
C GLU A 5 -12.33 8.40 -21.01
N LYS A 6 -12.06 8.14 -19.73
CA LYS A 6 -12.41 9.04 -18.63
C LYS A 6 -11.26 9.94 -18.23
N ASN A 7 -11.57 11.14 -17.80
CA ASN A 7 -10.63 12.03 -17.11
C ASN A 7 -10.54 11.64 -15.64
N ILE A 8 -9.47 11.00 -15.23
CA ILE A 8 -9.32 10.43 -13.88
C ILE A 8 -8.35 11.26 -13.05
N ILE A 9 -8.73 11.55 -11.82
CA ILE A 9 -7.80 12.01 -10.79
C ILE A 9 -7.58 10.86 -9.81
N SER A 10 -6.32 10.50 -9.56
CA SER A 10 -5.92 9.50 -8.56
C SER A 10 -5.22 10.19 -7.39
N LEU A 11 -5.84 10.15 -6.21
CA LEU A 11 -5.29 10.72 -4.97
C LEU A 11 -4.54 9.69 -4.12
N SER A 12 -3.90 8.72 -4.78
CA SER A 12 -3.10 7.67 -4.13
C SER A 12 -2.04 7.14 -5.08
N THR A 13 -0.83 6.93 -4.58
CA THR A 13 0.26 6.31 -5.32
C THR A 13 -0.11 4.91 -5.80
N THR A 14 -0.65 4.07 -4.92
CA THR A 14 -1.06 2.69 -5.25
C THR A 14 -2.10 2.63 -6.36
N HIS A 15 -3.13 3.49 -6.31
CA HIS A 15 -4.16 3.51 -7.35
C HIS A 15 -3.62 4.03 -8.69
N THR A 16 -2.68 4.99 -8.63
CA THR A 16 -1.99 5.48 -9.83
C THR A 16 -1.18 4.35 -10.48
N GLU A 17 -0.44 3.58 -9.69
CA GLU A 17 0.33 2.42 -10.17
C GLU A 17 -0.59 1.35 -10.80
N ILE A 18 -1.72 1.04 -10.17
CA ILE A 18 -2.70 0.10 -10.73
C ILE A 18 -3.19 0.60 -12.09
N ILE A 19 -3.55 1.88 -12.24
CA ILE A 19 -4.00 2.44 -13.52
C ILE A 19 -2.90 2.33 -14.59
N GLN A 20 -1.65 2.57 -14.23
CA GLN A 20 -0.50 2.41 -15.10
C GLN A 20 -0.30 0.94 -15.52
N MET A 21 -0.37 0.00 -14.59
CA MET A 21 -0.28 -1.44 -14.88
C MET A 21 -1.41 -1.93 -15.79
N LEU A 22 -2.57 -1.28 -15.74
CA LEU A 22 -3.69 -1.55 -16.63
C LEU A 22 -3.59 -0.82 -17.99
N GLU A 23 -2.43 -0.21 -18.30
CA GLU A 23 -2.18 0.51 -19.55
C GLU A 23 -3.23 1.60 -19.83
N ALA A 24 -3.60 2.37 -18.80
CA ALA A 24 -4.61 3.42 -18.89
C ALA A 24 -4.12 4.77 -18.33
N GLU A 25 -2.82 4.98 -18.27
CA GLU A 25 -2.22 6.22 -17.77
C GLU A 25 -2.62 7.47 -18.57
N ASN A 26 -2.99 7.30 -19.84
CA ASN A 26 -3.51 8.37 -20.71
C ASN A 26 -4.85 8.94 -20.21
N GLN A 27 -5.57 8.23 -19.34
CA GLN A 27 -6.81 8.70 -18.70
C GLN A 27 -6.53 9.57 -17.45
N LEU A 28 -5.29 9.59 -16.94
CA LEU A 28 -4.93 10.38 -15.77
C LEU A 28 -4.75 11.86 -16.14
N ILE A 29 -5.51 12.73 -15.49
CA ILE A 29 -5.38 14.20 -15.59
C ILE A 29 -4.78 14.85 -14.35
N GLY A 30 -4.69 14.11 -13.24
CA GLY A 30 -4.06 14.52 -12.00
C GLY A 30 -3.75 13.31 -11.14
N VAL A 31 -2.62 13.36 -10.44
CA VAL A 31 -2.17 12.29 -9.55
C VAL A 31 -1.68 12.86 -8.22
N ASP A 32 -1.70 12.03 -7.18
CA ASP A 32 -1.09 12.34 -5.91
C ASP A 32 0.36 12.84 -6.06
N SER A 33 0.79 13.75 -5.17
CA SER A 33 2.11 14.37 -5.24
C SER A 33 3.28 13.40 -5.11
N PHE A 34 3.06 12.24 -4.50
CA PHE A 34 4.06 11.17 -4.34
C PHE A 34 4.03 10.14 -5.48
N SER A 35 2.98 10.13 -6.31
CA SER A 35 2.88 9.24 -7.45
C SER A 35 3.95 9.55 -8.50
N GLU A 36 4.57 8.54 -9.08
CA GLU A 36 5.51 8.68 -10.19
C GLU A 36 4.78 8.57 -11.53
N THR A 37 5.12 9.43 -12.49
CA THR A 37 4.59 9.40 -13.85
C THR A 37 5.49 10.19 -14.78
N GLU A 38 5.67 9.70 -16.00
CA GLU A 38 6.37 10.40 -17.09
C GLU A 38 5.46 11.42 -17.80
N LEU A 39 4.15 11.40 -17.55
CA LEU A 39 3.21 12.31 -18.17
C LEU A 39 3.27 13.70 -17.51
N PRO A 40 3.13 14.79 -18.30
CA PRO A 40 3.12 16.16 -17.79
C PRO A 40 1.75 16.52 -17.15
N ILE A 41 1.27 15.72 -16.20
CA ILE A 41 0.00 15.89 -15.51
C ILE A 41 0.17 16.56 -14.15
N LYS A 42 -0.94 17.05 -13.59
CA LYS A 42 -0.92 17.81 -12.34
C LYS A 42 -0.61 16.90 -11.16
N LYS A 43 0.37 17.30 -10.36
CA LYS A 43 0.62 16.74 -9.02
C LYS A 43 -0.30 17.43 -8.00
N ILE A 44 -0.95 16.65 -7.16
CA ILE A 44 -1.99 17.08 -6.21
C ILE A 44 -1.58 16.60 -4.82
N ASP A 45 -1.59 17.49 -3.86
CA ASP A 45 -1.42 17.10 -2.45
C ASP A 45 -2.76 16.56 -1.92
N ALA A 46 -2.87 15.23 -1.82
CA ALA A 46 -4.07 14.54 -1.38
C ALA A 46 -4.49 14.88 0.06
N TYR A 47 -3.56 15.39 0.90
CA TYR A 47 -3.85 15.75 2.30
C TYR A 47 -4.55 17.09 2.44
N THR A 48 -4.39 17.99 1.47
CA THR A 48 -4.83 19.39 1.58
C THR A 48 -5.78 19.85 0.49
N VAL A 49 -5.87 19.11 -0.62
CA VAL A 49 -6.71 19.46 -1.76
C VAL A 49 -8.20 19.53 -1.38
N THR A 50 -8.92 20.46 -1.99
CA THR A 50 -10.36 20.61 -1.85
C THR A 50 -11.10 20.10 -3.10
N ALA A 51 -12.38 19.74 -2.95
CA ALA A 51 -13.21 19.32 -4.08
C ALA A 51 -13.39 20.43 -5.13
N ASP A 52 -13.44 21.72 -4.70
CA ASP A 52 -13.50 22.87 -5.61
C ASP A 52 -12.25 22.97 -6.50
N GLU A 53 -11.07 22.66 -5.96
CA GLU A 53 -9.83 22.65 -6.72
C GLU A 53 -9.78 21.48 -7.72
N LEU A 54 -10.34 20.32 -7.36
CA LEU A 54 -10.47 19.19 -8.26
C LEU A 54 -11.47 19.45 -9.39
N LEU A 55 -12.60 20.13 -9.07
CA LEU A 55 -13.60 20.51 -10.06
C LEU A 55 -13.00 21.33 -11.23
N LEU A 56 -12.01 22.18 -10.94
CA LEU A 56 -11.34 23.00 -11.96
C LEU A 56 -10.59 22.16 -13.02
N LEU A 57 -10.28 20.92 -12.71
CA LEU A 57 -9.63 19.98 -13.63
C LEU A 57 -10.66 19.22 -14.48
N ASN A 58 -11.95 19.36 -14.19
CA ASN A 58 -13.05 18.71 -14.89
C ASN A 58 -12.88 17.17 -14.96
N PRO A 59 -12.73 16.48 -13.81
CA PRO A 59 -12.63 15.02 -13.79
C PRO A 59 -13.99 14.38 -14.07
N ASP A 60 -13.95 13.21 -14.71
CA ASP A 60 -15.11 12.31 -14.78
C ASP A 60 -15.24 11.49 -13.49
N ILE A 61 -14.11 11.17 -12.86
CA ILE A 61 -14.06 10.44 -11.58
C ILE A 61 -12.80 10.78 -10.78
N VAL A 62 -12.93 10.76 -9.44
CA VAL A 62 -11.81 10.89 -8.50
C VAL A 62 -11.66 9.60 -7.71
N ILE A 63 -10.48 8.99 -7.72
CA ILE A 63 -10.16 7.81 -6.89
C ILE A 63 -9.45 8.28 -5.63
N VAL A 64 -10.01 7.95 -4.47
CA VAL A 64 -9.61 8.44 -3.15
C VAL A 64 -9.23 7.26 -2.26
N ALA A 65 -8.07 7.34 -1.58
CA ALA A 65 -7.68 6.33 -0.59
C ALA A 65 -8.17 6.68 0.83
N PHE A 66 -8.20 7.97 1.16
CA PHE A 66 -8.57 8.46 2.48
C PHE A 66 -9.45 9.70 2.37
N ASP A 67 -10.47 9.78 3.22
CA ASP A 67 -11.32 10.97 3.31
C ASP A 67 -10.63 12.08 4.14
N PHE A 68 -9.55 12.65 3.60
CA PHE A 68 -8.89 13.78 4.25
C PHE A 68 -9.70 15.07 4.03
N ASN A 69 -9.83 15.86 5.09
CA ASN A 69 -10.51 17.17 5.08
C ASN A 69 -11.95 17.14 4.56
N GLY A 70 -12.64 15.98 4.62
CA GLY A 70 -14.02 15.86 4.13
C GLY A 70 -14.09 15.94 2.60
N ILE A 71 -13.06 15.44 1.90
CA ILE A 71 -13.01 15.47 0.43
C ILE A 71 -14.20 14.73 -0.19
N VAL A 72 -14.64 13.62 0.45
CA VAL A 72 -15.79 12.83 -0.04
C VAL A 72 -17.06 13.66 0.00
N GLU A 73 -17.38 14.33 1.13
CA GLU A 73 -18.53 15.22 1.24
C GLU A 73 -18.47 16.37 0.21
N GLY A 74 -17.26 16.90 -0.02
CA GLY A 74 -17.02 17.94 -1.03
C GLY A 74 -17.34 17.44 -2.44
N LEU A 75 -16.86 16.24 -2.83
CA LEU A 75 -17.12 15.63 -4.12
C LEU A 75 -18.61 15.35 -4.33
N GLU A 76 -19.29 14.81 -3.31
CA GLU A 76 -20.75 14.59 -3.33
C GLU A 76 -21.54 15.88 -3.54
N SER A 77 -21.19 16.93 -2.82
CA SER A 77 -21.89 18.23 -2.91
C SER A 77 -21.75 18.88 -4.28
N LEU A 78 -20.65 18.62 -4.99
CA LEU A 78 -20.37 19.12 -6.33
C LEU A 78 -20.83 18.14 -7.44
N ASN A 79 -21.42 16.99 -7.07
CA ASN A 79 -21.81 15.90 -7.98
C ASN A 79 -20.64 15.39 -8.85
N ILE A 80 -19.45 15.30 -8.28
CA ILE A 80 -18.29 14.67 -8.90
C ILE A 80 -18.32 13.19 -8.52
N GLU A 81 -18.25 12.29 -9.52
CA GLU A 81 -18.16 10.85 -9.27
C GLU A 81 -16.85 10.52 -8.54
N TYR A 82 -16.90 9.64 -7.57
CA TYR A 82 -15.70 9.21 -6.85
C TYR A 82 -15.75 7.71 -6.51
N ALA A 83 -14.57 7.14 -6.28
CA ALA A 83 -14.40 5.81 -5.70
C ALA A 83 -13.49 5.93 -4.47
N LEU A 84 -14.03 5.60 -3.29
CA LEU A 84 -13.24 5.52 -2.06
C LEU A 84 -12.73 4.07 -1.91
N LEU A 85 -11.43 3.89 -2.11
CA LEU A 85 -10.73 2.62 -2.04
C LEU A 85 -9.65 2.71 -0.95
N PRO A 86 -9.95 2.32 0.30
CA PRO A 86 -8.98 2.38 1.40
C PRO A 86 -7.76 1.49 1.14
N PRO A 87 -6.60 1.73 1.79
CA PRO A 87 -5.44 0.88 1.66
C PRO A 87 -5.77 -0.60 1.91
N ALA A 88 -5.28 -1.45 1.03
CA ALA A 88 -5.46 -2.90 1.14
C ALA A 88 -4.87 -3.43 2.45
N GLN A 89 -5.60 -4.32 3.11
CA GLN A 89 -5.15 -4.97 4.35
C GLN A 89 -4.56 -6.35 4.08
N ASN A 90 -4.85 -6.92 2.92
CA ASN A 90 -4.45 -8.25 2.48
C ASN A 90 -4.40 -8.32 0.94
N LEU A 91 -3.92 -9.45 0.40
CA LEU A 91 -3.82 -9.64 -1.04
C LEU A 91 -5.18 -9.69 -1.74
N ASP A 92 -6.21 -10.21 -1.10
CA ASP A 92 -7.56 -10.24 -1.68
C ASP A 92 -8.12 -8.83 -1.86
N ASP A 93 -7.82 -7.91 -0.94
CA ASP A 93 -8.16 -6.48 -1.10
C ASP A 93 -7.42 -5.87 -2.30
N VAL A 94 -6.14 -6.20 -2.50
CA VAL A 94 -5.37 -5.74 -3.67
C VAL A 94 -6.03 -6.22 -4.96
N TYR A 95 -6.35 -7.50 -5.06
CA TYR A 95 -7.02 -8.06 -6.24
C TYR A 95 -8.35 -7.40 -6.50
N SER A 96 -9.16 -7.21 -5.45
CA SER A 96 -10.45 -6.52 -5.53
C SER A 96 -10.31 -5.06 -6.01
N GLN A 97 -9.28 -4.35 -5.55
CA GLN A 97 -9.00 -2.98 -6.00
C GLN A 97 -8.59 -2.93 -7.48
N ILE A 98 -7.74 -3.86 -7.92
CA ILE A 98 -7.36 -3.97 -9.33
C ILE A 98 -8.58 -4.19 -10.22
N GLU A 99 -9.47 -5.13 -9.85
CA GLU A 99 -10.70 -5.39 -10.60
C GLU A 99 -11.67 -4.20 -10.57
N THR A 100 -11.81 -3.53 -9.42
CA THR A 100 -12.66 -2.35 -9.28
C THR A 100 -12.15 -1.20 -10.15
N ILE A 101 -10.85 -0.91 -10.09
CA ILE A 101 -10.24 0.13 -10.94
C ILE A 101 -10.35 -0.27 -12.41
N GLY A 102 -10.13 -1.54 -12.76
CA GLY A 102 -10.34 -2.06 -14.10
C GLY A 102 -11.74 -1.76 -14.64
N THR A 103 -12.76 -1.94 -13.80
CA THR A 103 -14.15 -1.60 -14.16
C THR A 103 -14.34 -0.08 -14.36
N ILE A 104 -13.77 0.73 -13.48
CA ILE A 104 -13.86 2.20 -13.55
C ILE A 104 -13.27 2.74 -14.87
N ILE A 105 -12.16 2.15 -15.33
CA ILE A 105 -11.41 2.61 -16.52
C ILE A 105 -11.73 1.82 -17.80
N ASN A 106 -12.73 0.93 -17.77
CA ASN A 106 -13.14 0.03 -18.87
C ASN A 106 -12.00 -0.92 -19.33
N LYS A 107 -11.29 -1.51 -18.38
CA LYS A 107 -10.16 -2.45 -18.57
C LYS A 107 -10.35 -3.77 -17.81
N GLU A 108 -11.59 -4.26 -17.70
CA GLU A 108 -11.94 -5.44 -16.88
C GLU A 108 -11.14 -6.68 -17.28
N ASN A 109 -10.96 -6.91 -18.58
CA ASN A 109 -10.19 -8.06 -19.06
C ASN A 109 -8.69 -7.98 -18.70
N THR A 110 -8.11 -6.79 -18.81
CA THR A 110 -6.70 -6.54 -18.43
C THR A 110 -6.53 -6.71 -16.92
N ALA A 111 -7.46 -6.17 -16.13
CA ALA A 111 -7.46 -6.29 -14.67
C ALA A 111 -7.55 -7.77 -14.23
N SER A 112 -8.50 -8.53 -14.81
CA SER A 112 -8.63 -9.96 -14.48
C SER A 112 -7.40 -10.76 -14.88
N SER A 113 -6.76 -10.44 -16.01
CA SER A 113 -5.52 -11.10 -16.44
C SER A 113 -4.37 -10.78 -15.48
N LEU A 114 -4.23 -9.51 -15.06
CA LEU A 114 -3.22 -9.08 -14.09
C LEU A 114 -3.39 -9.81 -12.75
N VAL A 115 -4.63 -9.90 -12.24
CA VAL A 115 -4.91 -10.63 -10.98
C VAL A 115 -4.55 -12.11 -11.09
N LEU A 116 -4.86 -12.76 -12.22
CA LEU A 116 -4.50 -14.16 -12.44
C LEU A 116 -2.98 -14.35 -12.51
N GLU A 117 -2.26 -13.47 -13.17
CA GLU A 117 -0.79 -13.47 -13.24
C GLU A 117 -0.18 -13.30 -11.85
N MET A 118 -0.61 -12.29 -11.10
CA MET A 118 -0.12 -12.05 -9.73
C MET A 118 -0.35 -13.27 -8.81
N LYS A 119 -1.51 -13.92 -8.88
CA LYS A 119 -1.79 -15.13 -8.11
C LYS A 119 -0.86 -16.27 -8.50
N SER A 120 -0.66 -16.47 -9.80
CA SER A 120 0.26 -17.51 -10.31
C SER A 120 1.70 -17.29 -9.88
N ASP A 121 2.18 -16.03 -9.92
CA ASP A 121 3.53 -15.70 -9.51
C ASP A 121 3.74 -15.91 -8.00
N ILE A 122 2.75 -15.56 -7.18
CA ILE A 122 2.78 -15.81 -5.74
C ILE A 122 2.81 -17.32 -5.45
N ASP A 123 1.98 -18.11 -6.13
CA ASP A 123 1.97 -19.58 -5.99
C ASP A 123 3.32 -20.17 -6.39
N GLU A 124 3.95 -19.70 -7.47
CA GLU A 124 5.29 -20.13 -7.89
C GLU A 124 6.36 -19.76 -6.84
N ILE A 125 6.28 -18.56 -6.26
CA ILE A 125 7.19 -18.13 -5.18
C ILE A 125 7.03 -19.04 -3.96
N ILE A 126 5.80 -19.36 -3.56
CA ILE A 126 5.52 -20.24 -2.42
C ILE A 126 6.09 -21.65 -2.67
N GLU A 127 5.84 -22.22 -3.85
CA GLU A 127 6.33 -23.56 -4.23
C GLU A 127 7.86 -23.64 -4.24
N ASN A 128 8.53 -22.55 -4.61
CA ASN A 128 9.99 -22.45 -4.66
C ASN A 128 10.63 -21.91 -3.37
N SER A 129 9.83 -21.52 -2.38
CA SER A 129 10.34 -21.02 -1.10
C SER A 129 11.07 -22.11 -0.31
N ALA A 130 12.10 -21.71 0.43
CA ALA A 130 12.89 -22.63 1.24
C ALA A 130 12.00 -23.27 2.31
N THR A 131 12.20 -24.57 2.55
CA THR A 131 11.47 -25.33 3.59
C THR A 131 11.96 -25.05 5.01
N GLU A 132 13.01 -24.25 5.16
CA GLU A 132 13.54 -23.84 6.47
C GLU A 132 12.75 -22.64 6.99
N SER A 133 12.25 -22.76 8.21
CA SER A 133 11.55 -21.65 8.89
C SER A 133 12.58 -20.58 9.25
N ILE A 134 12.46 -19.41 8.63
CA ILE A 134 13.25 -18.22 8.96
C ILE A 134 12.43 -17.34 9.91
N SER A 135 13.07 -16.85 10.97
CA SER A 135 12.50 -15.86 11.85
C SER A 135 12.89 -14.45 11.44
N VAL A 136 11.93 -13.52 11.41
CA VAL A 136 12.16 -12.13 11.01
C VAL A 136 11.77 -11.16 12.13
N TYR A 137 12.56 -10.12 12.26
CA TYR A 137 12.19 -8.88 12.92
C TYR A 137 12.07 -7.78 11.86
N HIS A 138 10.90 -7.16 11.73
CA HIS A 138 10.69 -6.04 10.82
C HIS A 138 10.42 -4.76 11.61
N GLU A 139 11.37 -3.83 11.60
CA GLU A 139 11.26 -2.55 12.27
C GLU A 139 10.74 -1.48 11.32
N ILE A 140 9.64 -0.82 11.69
CA ILE A 140 9.01 0.26 10.92
C ILE A 140 9.16 1.64 11.56
N GLY A 141 9.74 1.73 12.75
CA GLY A 141 10.03 2.97 13.44
C GLY A 141 10.86 2.73 14.70
N TYR A 142 11.73 3.70 15.03
CA TYR A 142 12.60 3.61 16.19
C TYR A 142 12.60 4.87 17.06
N THR A 143 12.50 6.06 16.47
CA THR A 143 12.65 7.34 17.19
C THR A 143 11.66 7.51 18.35
N TYR A 144 10.44 7.03 18.20
CA TYR A 144 9.37 7.14 19.21
C TYR A 144 9.03 5.80 19.88
N GLY A 145 9.83 4.79 19.63
CA GLY A 145 9.66 3.43 20.12
C GLY A 145 9.97 2.41 19.02
N ILE A 146 10.22 1.17 19.43
CA ILE A 146 10.52 0.08 18.50
C ILE A 146 9.20 -0.46 17.95
N TYR A 147 8.71 0.17 16.87
CA TYR A 147 7.51 -0.30 16.19
C TYR A 147 7.85 -1.39 15.18
N SER A 148 7.07 -2.44 15.20
CA SER A 148 7.17 -3.57 14.29
C SER A 148 5.84 -3.79 13.56
N ILE A 149 5.76 -4.88 12.82
CA ILE A 149 4.53 -5.37 12.19
C ILE A 149 4.21 -6.74 12.78
N ASN A 150 2.94 -7.15 12.78
CA ASN A 150 2.52 -8.51 13.14
C ASN A 150 1.61 -9.11 12.06
N GLU A 151 1.13 -10.33 12.27
CA GLU A 151 0.28 -11.08 11.35
C GLU A 151 -1.01 -10.35 10.90
N ASN A 152 -1.46 -9.33 11.63
CA ASN A 152 -2.64 -8.53 11.29
C ASN A 152 -2.34 -7.35 10.34
N SER A 153 -1.09 -7.14 9.95
CA SER A 153 -0.71 -6.15 8.95
C SER A 153 -0.57 -6.78 7.56
N PHE A 154 -0.67 -5.97 6.52
CA PHE A 154 -0.46 -6.41 5.14
C PHE A 154 0.90 -7.14 4.95
N LEU A 155 1.99 -6.57 5.48
CA LEU A 155 3.31 -7.19 5.40
C LEU A 155 3.40 -8.47 6.26
N GLY A 156 2.67 -8.53 7.38
CA GLY A 156 2.58 -9.74 8.21
C GLY A 156 1.89 -10.89 7.46
N GLU A 157 0.84 -10.59 6.68
CA GLU A 157 0.23 -11.59 5.79
C GLU A 157 1.24 -12.13 4.77
N ILE A 158 2.04 -11.25 4.14
CA ILE A 158 3.08 -11.67 3.19
C ILE A 158 4.08 -12.61 3.86
N TYR A 159 4.53 -12.31 5.09
CA TYR A 159 5.42 -13.22 5.83
C TYR A 159 4.75 -14.57 6.12
N ASN A 160 3.48 -14.58 6.51
CA ASN A 160 2.73 -15.82 6.74
C ASN A 160 2.61 -16.66 5.46
N ILE A 161 2.31 -16.05 4.32
CA ILE A 161 2.23 -16.72 3.01
C ILE A 161 3.59 -17.35 2.64
N LEU A 162 4.69 -16.67 2.94
CA LEU A 162 6.04 -17.15 2.68
C LEU A 162 6.55 -18.16 3.73
N GLY A 163 5.76 -18.48 4.77
CA GLY A 163 6.16 -19.35 5.86
C GLY A 163 7.26 -18.77 6.77
N VAL A 164 7.43 -17.45 6.77
CA VAL A 164 8.37 -16.72 7.62
C VAL A 164 7.74 -16.46 8.98
N SER A 165 8.43 -16.77 10.07
CA SER A 165 7.97 -16.53 11.44
C SER A 165 8.34 -15.12 11.88
N ASN A 166 7.36 -14.25 12.13
CA ASN A 166 7.64 -12.90 12.62
C ASN A 166 7.67 -12.89 14.15
N ILE A 167 8.75 -12.36 14.73
CA ILE A 167 8.91 -12.33 16.20
C ILE A 167 7.85 -11.47 16.90
N ALA A 168 7.24 -10.52 16.18
CA ALA A 168 6.23 -9.62 16.72
C ALA A 168 4.81 -10.20 16.73
N ASP A 169 4.55 -11.37 16.12
CA ASP A 169 3.20 -11.97 16.05
C ASP A 169 2.60 -12.29 17.42
N LYS A 170 3.45 -12.50 18.42
CA LYS A 170 3.02 -12.78 19.81
C LYS A 170 3.04 -11.56 20.73
N THR A 171 3.39 -10.38 20.20
CA THR A 171 3.42 -9.14 20.97
C THR A 171 2.01 -8.59 21.10
N GLU A 172 1.67 -8.08 22.30
CA GLU A 172 0.37 -7.44 22.52
C GLU A 172 0.18 -6.26 21.57
N ASP A 173 -0.94 -6.26 20.87
CA ASP A 173 -1.40 -5.15 20.01
C ASP A 173 -2.81 -4.74 20.49
N PRO A 174 -2.89 -3.88 21.53
CA PRO A 174 -4.16 -3.54 22.17
C PRO A 174 -5.19 -2.90 21.25
N TYR A 175 -4.74 -2.35 20.15
CA TYR A 175 -5.59 -1.66 19.17
C TYR A 175 -5.91 -2.52 17.94
N GLY A 176 -5.29 -3.70 17.82
CA GLY A 176 -5.42 -4.56 16.63
C GLY A 176 -4.94 -3.87 15.35
N SER A 177 -3.96 -2.98 15.50
CA SER A 177 -3.48 -2.13 14.40
C SER A 177 -2.61 -2.87 13.39
N GLY A 178 -2.06 -4.02 13.77
CA GLY A 178 -1.01 -4.71 13.03
C GLY A 178 0.40 -4.16 13.28
N TYR A 179 0.54 -3.14 14.14
CA TYR A 179 1.79 -2.40 14.38
C TYR A 179 2.16 -2.32 15.87
N PRO A 180 2.54 -3.46 16.48
CA PRO A 180 2.86 -3.51 17.91
C PRO A 180 4.13 -2.75 18.24
N LEU A 181 4.18 -2.26 19.49
CA LEU A 181 5.39 -1.69 20.11
C LEU A 181 6.15 -2.80 20.83
N LEU A 182 7.42 -2.97 20.51
CA LEU A 182 8.32 -3.94 21.14
C LEU A 182 9.25 -3.26 22.12
N GLU A 183 9.71 -4.07 23.09
CA GLU A 183 10.86 -3.71 23.91
C GLU A 183 12.14 -4.28 23.27
N GLU A 184 13.24 -3.56 23.40
CA GLU A 184 14.54 -3.99 22.86
C GLU A 184 14.93 -5.40 23.30
N GLN A 185 14.66 -5.72 24.58
CA GLN A 185 14.96 -7.05 25.13
C GLN A 185 14.13 -8.19 24.49
N GLN A 186 12.93 -7.88 23.98
CA GLN A 186 12.13 -8.88 23.25
C GLN A 186 12.80 -9.25 21.93
N VAL A 187 13.33 -8.26 21.21
CA VAL A 187 14.05 -8.49 19.95
C VAL A 187 15.33 -9.29 20.21
N LEU A 188 16.14 -8.88 21.20
CA LEU A 188 17.37 -9.57 21.58
C LEU A 188 17.14 -11.02 22.01
N ASN A 189 16.10 -11.26 22.81
CA ASN A 189 15.76 -12.61 23.29
C ASN A 189 15.23 -13.50 22.16
N ALA A 190 14.54 -12.93 21.17
CA ALA A 190 14.03 -13.66 20.01
C ALA A 190 15.15 -14.09 19.07
N ASN A 191 16.26 -13.33 19.01
CA ASN A 191 17.41 -13.58 18.17
C ASN A 191 17.01 -13.95 16.73
N PRO A 192 16.34 -13.04 15.99
CA PRO A 192 15.81 -13.34 14.67
C PRO A 192 16.91 -13.66 13.65
N ASP A 193 16.62 -14.52 12.69
CA ASP A 193 17.55 -14.87 11.59
C ASP A 193 17.72 -13.71 10.61
N LEU A 194 16.70 -12.86 10.47
CA LEU A 194 16.67 -11.71 9.55
C LEU A 194 16.14 -10.46 10.26
N ILE A 195 16.79 -9.34 10.03
CA ILE A 195 16.34 -8.01 10.46
C ILE A 195 16.06 -7.17 9.23
N VAL A 196 14.83 -6.67 9.14
CA VAL A 196 14.39 -5.76 8.08
C VAL A 196 14.13 -4.38 8.68
N ILE A 197 14.74 -3.34 8.12
CA ILE A 197 14.56 -1.95 8.55
C ILE A 197 13.74 -1.21 7.49
N GLY A 198 12.48 -0.93 7.79
CA GLY A 198 11.50 -0.28 6.92
C GLY A 198 11.33 1.23 7.12
N HIS A 199 12.31 1.92 7.73
CA HIS A 199 12.22 3.35 8.01
C HIS A 199 13.57 4.05 7.85
N SER A 200 13.54 5.40 7.88
CA SER A 200 14.71 6.25 7.65
C SER A 200 15.48 6.67 8.92
N ASP A 201 15.01 6.33 10.12
CA ASP A 201 15.62 6.75 11.39
C ASP A 201 17.08 6.30 11.53
N PHE A 202 17.45 5.23 10.83
CA PHE A 202 18.80 4.65 10.81
C PHE A 202 19.49 4.71 9.43
N LEU A 203 19.04 5.58 8.52
CA LEU A 203 19.76 5.78 7.25
C LEU A 203 21.23 6.13 7.52
N ASN A 204 22.13 5.31 6.96
CA ASN A 204 23.58 5.41 7.10
C ASN A 204 24.12 5.11 8.52
N LYS A 205 23.36 4.47 9.40
CA LYS A 205 23.84 3.97 10.69
C LYS A 205 23.81 2.44 10.69
N ASP A 206 24.87 1.86 11.24
CA ASP A 206 24.93 0.42 11.47
C ASP A 206 24.05 0.08 12.69
N ILE A 207 23.08 -0.82 12.51
CA ILE A 207 22.18 -1.28 13.56
C ILE A 207 22.93 -1.98 14.70
N SER A 208 24.08 -2.61 14.40
CA SER A 208 24.96 -3.23 15.40
C SER A 208 25.53 -2.23 16.41
N THR A 209 25.42 -0.92 16.15
CA THR A 209 25.81 0.12 17.12
C THR A 209 24.82 0.29 18.28
N ARG A 210 23.65 -0.34 18.22
CA ARG A 210 22.73 -0.40 19.35
C ARG A 210 23.30 -1.31 20.43
N GLN A 211 23.08 -0.97 21.68
CA GLN A 211 23.63 -1.75 22.81
C GLN A 211 23.05 -3.18 22.81
N GLY A 212 23.92 -4.18 22.70
CA GLY A 212 23.54 -5.58 22.73
C GLY A 212 23.06 -6.17 21.39
N TRP A 213 23.24 -5.44 20.27
CA TRP A 213 22.88 -5.87 18.91
C TRP A 213 24.10 -6.33 18.09
N ASP A 214 25.25 -6.50 18.72
CA ASP A 214 26.52 -6.98 18.16
C ASP A 214 26.64 -8.51 18.08
#